data_8cdf5a698fade67ba1c0e9541cf564b2
#
_entry.id   8cdf5a698fade67ba1c0e9541cf564b2
#
_cell.length_a   1.000
_cell.length_b   1.000
_cell.length_c   1.000
_cell.angle_alpha   90.00
_cell.angle_beta   90.00
_cell.angle_gamma   90.00
#
_symmetry.space_group_name_H-M   'P 1'
#
loop_
_entity.id
_entity.type
_entity.pdbx_description
1 polymer ?
#
loop_
_entity_poly.entity_id
_entity_poly.type
_entity_poly.pdbx_seq_one_letter_code
_entity_poly.pdbx_strand_id
1 'polypeptide(L)'
;LGGEGFLVLDGPEGERLTRGGAFRLDDMHRVVNANGMPLLGEGGPIMVDSEIARSAFEKTHNGTATGESMVQLDRAGTVMVNGNVVGSLRVESVPPGTLLEHVGGGLFLPPAGLTPMAADERDVRQGFLEDSNVTPVSALVEMISVQRAYANVQKVMTTLDAARGTTVTDIGRPV
;
A
#
# COMPACT_ATOMS: atom_id res chain seq x y z
N LEU A 1 -6.26 -8.73 -0.66
CA LEU A 1 -6.32 -9.90 0.20
C LEU A 1 -7.57 -9.85 1.07
N GLY A 2 -8.26 -10.99 1.26
CA GLY A 2 -9.44 -11.09 2.08
C GLY A 2 -9.19 -11.47 3.55
N GLY A 3 -7.96 -11.82 3.92
CA GLY A 3 -7.55 -12.24 5.26
C GLY A 3 -6.52 -11.30 5.90
N GLU A 4 -5.83 -11.75 6.93
CA GLU A 4 -4.82 -10.96 7.68
C GLU A 4 -3.40 -10.98 7.04
N GLY A 5 -3.21 -11.61 5.88
CA GLY A 5 -1.92 -11.74 5.22
C GLY A 5 -1.46 -10.48 4.48
N PHE A 6 -0.15 -10.46 4.16
CA PHE A 6 0.48 -9.45 3.32
C PHE A 6 1.24 -10.12 2.19
N LEU A 7 1.19 -9.53 1.01
CA LEU A 7 2.06 -9.87 -0.12
C LEU A 7 3.44 -9.29 0.11
N VAL A 8 4.46 -9.97 -0.36
CA VAL A 8 5.85 -9.53 -0.23
C VAL A 8 6.36 -9.03 -1.58
N LEU A 9 6.98 -7.87 -1.58
CA LEU A 9 7.61 -7.25 -2.74
C LEU A 9 9.12 -7.14 -2.51
N ASP A 10 9.89 -7.26 -3.57
CA ASP A 10 11.33 -7.02 -3.56
C ASP A 10 11.59 -5.53 -3.87
N GLY A 11 11.90 -4.77 -2.85
CA GLY A 11 12.21 -3.35 -2.97
C GLY A 11 13.70 -3.06 -3.02
N PRO A 12 14.13 -1.88 -3.48
CA PRO A 12 15.54 -1.50 -3.62
C PRO A 12 16.31 -1.46 -2.28
N GLU A 13 15.61 -1.27 -1.19
CA GLU A 13 16.16 -1.24 0.17
C GLU A 13 15.78 -2.48 0.98
N GLY A 14 15.34 -3.56 0.32
CA GLY A 14 14.87 -4.80 0.94
C GLY A 14 13.37 -5.03 0.78
N GLU A 15 12.89 -6.13 1.34
CA GLU A 15 11.50 -6.55 1.22
C GLU A 15 10.52 -5.50 1.74
N ARG A 16 9.37 -5.43 1.12
CA ARG A 16 8.23 -4.58 1.53
C ARG A 16 6.96 -5.41 1.55
N LEU A 17 6.08 -5.08 2.48
CA LEU A 17 4.78 -5.72 2.60
C LEU A 17 3.70 -4.85 1.95
N THR A 18 2.72 -5.48 1.31
CA THR A 18 1.53 -4.80 0.79
C THR A 18 0.29 -5.65 0.95
N ARG A 19 -0.87 -5.01 1.12
CA ARG A 19 -2.17 -5.69 1.18
C ARG A 19 -2.74 -6.00 -0.21
N GLY A 20 -2.23 -5.35 -1.24
CA GLY A 20 -2.71 -5.52 -2.60
C GLY A 20 -2.14 -4.48 -3.53
N GLY A 21 -2.76 -4.33 -4.68
CA GLY A 21 -2.40 -3.34 -5.69
C GLY A 21 -2.66 -3.82 -7.10
N ALA A 22 -2.41 -2.94 -8.05
CA ALA A 22 -2.39 -3.28 -9.46
C ALA A 22 -1.02 -3.83 -9.83
N PHE A 23 -1.00 -5.06 -10.34
CA PHE A 23 0.21 -5.72 -10.80
C PHE A 23 0.25 -5.76 -12.32
N ARG A 24 1.45 -5.65 -12.89
CA ARG A 24 1.70 -5.74 -14.33
C ARG A 24 2.97 -6.55 -14.59
N LEU A 25 3.17 -6.99 -15.82
CA LEU A 25 4.44 -7.56 -16.25
C LEU A 25 5.40 -6.44 -16.65
N ASP A 26 6.65 -6.58 -16.25
CA ASP A 26 7.76 -5.73 -16.73
C ASP A 26 8.41 -6.33 -17.98
N ASP A 27 9.42 -5.61 -18.52
CA ASP A 27 10.16 -6.03 -19.72
C ASP A 27 10.96 -7.33 -19.52
N MET A 28 11.18 -7.73 -18.26
CA MET A 28 11.82 -9.00 -17.89
C MET A 28 10.80 -10.10 -17.60
N HIS A 29 9.52 -9.87 -17.92
CA HIS A 29 8.40 -10.77 -17.66
C HIS A 29 8.18 -11.09 -16.16
N ARG A 30 8.59 -10.19 -15.26
CA ARG A 30 8.32 -10.31 -13.83
C ARG A 30 7.00 -9.62 -13.51
N VAL A 31 6.29 -10.16 -12.55
CA VAL A 31 5.10 -9.51 -11.99
C VAL A 31 5.55 -8.41 -11.06
N VAL A 32 5.27 -7.15 -11.40
CA VAL A 32 5.67 -5.97 -10.63
C VAL A 32 4.47 -5.11 -10.24
N ASN A 33 4.61 -4.36 -9.15
CA ASN A 33 3.62 -3.36 -8.76
C ASN A 33 3.74 -2.07 -9.60
N ALA A 34 2.93 -1.06 -9.32
CA ALA A 34 2.97 0.24 -10.01
C ALA A 34 4.34 0.94 -9.93
N ASN A 35 5.11 0.69 -8.88
CA ASN A 35 6.44 1.26 -8.64
C ASN A 35 7.58 0.44 -9.26
N GLY A 36 7.26 -0.65 -9.97
CA GLY A 36 8.26 -1.54 -10.58
C GLY A 36 8.90 -2.54 -9.62
N MET A 37 8.40 -2.70 -8.39
CA MET A 37 8.91 -3.68 -7.43
C MET A 37 8.36 -5.07 -7.75
N PRO A 38 9.22 -6.09 -7.89
CA PRO A 38 8.80 -7.46 -8.15
C PRO A 38 7.98 -8.06 -7.01
N LEU A 39 6.94 -8.78 -7.38
CA LEU A 39 6.14 -9.57 -6.45
C LEU A 39 6.86 -10.89 -6.17
N LEU A 40 7.06 -11.18 -4.88
CA LEU A 40 7.71 -12.41 -4.46
C LEU A 40 6.73 -13.57 -4.32
N GLY A 41 7.11 -14.68 -4.91
CA GLY A 41 6.55 -15.98 -4.65
C GLY A 41 7.39 -16.77 -3.65
N GLU A 42 6.98 -18.01 -3.36
CA GLU A 42 7.70 -18.91 -2.46
C GLU A 42 9.12 -19.27 -2.98
N GLY A 43 9.33 -19.23 -4.30
CA GLY A 43 10.60 -19.51 -4.96
C GLY A 43 11.41 -18.28 -5.37
N GLY A 44 11.02 -17.09 -4.98
CA GLY A 44 11.61 -15.83 -5.42
C GLY A 44 10.67 -14.98 -6.27
N PRO A 45 11.17 -14.01 -7.05
CA PRO A 45 10.34 -13.17 -7.90
C PRO A 45 9.49 -14.00 -8.88
N ILE A 46 8.21 -13.67 -9.00
CA ILE A 46 7.31 -14.37 -9.93
C ILE A 46 7.64 -13.91 -11.34
N MET A 47 8.11 -14.87 -12.15
CA MET A 47 8.47 -14.66 -13.54
C MET A 47 7.55 -15.47 -14.44
N VAL A 48 7.09 -14.87 -15.51
CA VAL A 48 6.33 -15.55 -16.55
C VAL A 48 7.28 -15.98 -17.66
N ASP A 49 7.25 -17.26 -18.04
CA ASP A 49 8.07 -17.73 -19.13
C ASP A 49 7.86 -16.90 -20.40
N SER A 50 8.94 -16.62 -21.13
CA SER A 50 8.91 -15.78 -22.32
C SER A 50 8.01 -16.29 -23.43
N GLU A 51 7.87 -17.62 -23.57
CA GLU A 51 6.96 -18.23 -24.55
C GLU A 51 5.50 -18.04 -24.14
N ILE A 52 5.21 -18.21 -22.86
CA ILE A 52 3.89 -17.98 -22.27
C ILE A 52 3.50 -16.50 -22.39
N ALA A 53 4.44 -15.60 -22.08
CA ALA A 53 4.25 -14.16 -22.22
C ALA A 53 4.00 -13.72 -23.67
N ARG A 54 4.76 -14.27 -24.64
CA ARG A 54 4.55 -13.99 -26.08
C ARG A 54 3.21 -14.47 -26.58
N SER A 55 2.82 -15.69 -26.26
CA SER A 55 1.52 -16.24 -26.69
C SER A 55 0.33 -15.43 -26.15
N ALA A 56 0.54 -14.83 -24.99
CA ALA A 56 -0.42 -13.96 -24.35
C ALA A 56 -0.52 -12.60 -25.07
N PHE A 57 0.62 -12.04 -25.49
CA PHE A 57 0.68 -10.78 -26.25
C PHE A 57 0.05 -10.93 -27.66
N GLU A 58 0.30 -12.04 -28.34
CA GLU A 58 -0.29 -12.30 -29.68
C GLU A 58 -1.82 -12.42 -29.64
N LYS A 59 -2.39 -13.02 -28.61
CA LYS A 59 -3.84 -13.08 -28.42
C LYS A 59 -4.48 -11.71 -28.20
N THR A 60 -3.77 -10.78 -27.57
CA THR A 60 -4.27 -9.41 -27.30
C THR A 60 -4.26 -8.54 -28.57
N HIS A 61 -3.32 -8.75 -29.50
CA HIS A 61 -3.22 -7.98 -30.76
C HIS A 61 -4.17 -8.44 -31.87
N ASN A 62 -4.68 -9.65 -31.81
CA ASN A 62 -5.59 -10.19 -32.81
C ASN A 62 -7.08 -9.90 -32.55
N GLY A 63 -7.42 -8.93 -31.69
CA GLY A 63 -8.78 -8.37 -31.62
C GLY A 63 -9.84 -9.25 -30.99
N THR A 64 -9.50 -10.38 -30.39
CA THR A 64 -10.46 -11.29 -29.74
C THR A 64 -10.22 -11.41 -28.22
N ALA A 65 -9.61 -10.39 -27.62
CA ALA A 65 -9.48 -10.32 -26.17
C ALA A 65 -10.81 -9.85 -25.56
N THR A 66 -11.69 -10.78 -25.29
CA THR A 66 -12.67 -10.63 -24.22
C THR A 66 -11.84 -10.47 -22.93
N GLY A 67 -11.93 -9.32 -22.25
CA GLY A 67 -11.18 -8.82 -21.11
C GLY A 67 -10.80 -9.76 -19.94
N GLU A 68 -10.42 -10.98 -20.24
CA GLU A 68 -9.86 -11.90 -19.26
C GLU A 68 -8.38 -11.59 -19.07
N SER A 69 -8.05 -11.14 -17.88
CA SER A 69 -6.68 -10.90 -17.44
C SER A 69 -5.83 -12.12 -17.73
N MET A 70 -4.74 -11.95 -18.48
CA MET A 70 -3.78 -13.01 -18.83
C MET A 70 -3.22 -13.74 -17.60
N VAL A 71 -3.17 -13.06 -16.49
CA VAL A 71 -2.72 -13.57 -15.18
C VAL A 71 -3.96 -13.88 -14.35
N GLN A 72 -4.11 -15.12 -13.97
CA GLN A 72 -5.17 -15.59 -13.07
C GLN A 72 -4.57 -15.96 -11.72
N LEU A 73 -5.26 -15.57 -10.68
CA LEU A 73 -4.90 -15.87 -9.29
C LEU A 73 -6.01 -16.68 -8.67
N ASP A 74 -5.68 -17.83 -8.09
CA ASP A 74 -6.64 -18.55 -7.27
C ASP A 74 -6.63 -18.04 -5.82
N ARG A 75 -7.57 -18.52 -5.01
CA ARG A 75 -7.67 -18.09 -3.60
C ARG A 75 -6.49 -18.50 -2.75
N ALA A 76 -5.83 -19.60 -3.09
CA ALA A 76 -4.63 -20.08 -2.41
C ALA A 76 -3.37 -19.27 -2.75
N GLY A 77 -3.47 -18.35 -3.73
CA GLY A 77 -2.36 -17.54 -4.19
C GLY A 77 -1.54 -18.19 -5.30
N THR A 78 -2.07 -19.20 -5.99
CA THR A 78 -1.41 -19.77 -7.16
C THR A 78 -1.56 -18.82 -8.34
N VAL A 79 -0.44 -18.49 -8.97
CA VAL A 79 -0.39 -17.62 -10.15
C VAL A 79 -0.41 -18.50 -11.40
N MET A 80 -1.41 -18.32 -12.24
CA MET A 80 -1.55 -19.01 -13.51
C MET A 80 -1.54 -18.00 -14.66
N VAL A 81 -0.85 -18.34 -15.74
CA VAL A 81 -0.85 -17.56 -16.98
C VAL A 81 -1.23 -18.48 -18.12
N ASN A 82 -2.29 -18.17 -18.85
CA ASN A 82 -2.86 -19.01 -19.91
C ASN A 82 -3.14 -20.46 -19.47
N GLY A 83 -3.52 -20.66 -18.20
CA GLY A 83 -3.79 -21.99 -17.63
C GLY A 83 -2.53 -22.75 -17.15
N ASN A 84 -1.34 -22.20 -17.34
CA ASN A 84 -0.09 -22.77 -16.81
C ASN A 84 0.24 -22.14 -15.44
N VAL A 85 0.55 -22.98 -14.46
CA VAL A 85 1.03 -22.54 -13.15
C VAL A 85 2.43 -21.95 -13.30
N VAL A 86 2.60 -20.70 -12.90
CA VAL A 86 3.86 -19.95 -12.97
C VAL A 86 4.54 -19.89 -11.61
N GLY A 87 3.76 -19.90 -10.53
CA GLY A 87 4.27 -19.86 -9.19
C GLY A 87 3.17 -19.73 -8.15
N SER A 88 3.57 -19.66 -6.90
CA SER A 88 2.69 -19.41 -5.74
C SER A 88 3.14 -18.12 -5.05
N LEU A 89 2.18 -17.25 -4.71
CA LEU A 89 2.44 -16.02 -3.97
C LEU A 89 3.02 -16.33 -2.60
N ARG A 90 4.02 -15.57 -2.20
CA ARG A 90 4.47 -15.55 -0.81
C ARG A 90 3.58 -14.58 -0.04
N VAL A 91 2.79 -15.14 0.87
CA VAL A 91 1.91 -14.40 1.77
C VAL A 91 2.41 -14.58 3.18
N GLU A 92 2.64 -13.48 3.86
CA GLU A 92 3.18 -13.45 5.23
C GLU A 92 2.11 -12.95 6.19
N SER A 93 2.04 -13.59 7.35
CA SER A 93 1.23 -13.12 8.48
C SER A 93 2.08 -12.31 9.44
N VAL A 94 1.52 -11.22 9.93
CA VAL A 94 2.14 -10.35 10.93
C VAL A 94 1.61 -10.73 12.32
N PRO A 95 2.47 -10.82 13.34
CA PRO A 95 2.02 -11.09 14.71
C PRO A 95 0.97 -10.08 15.19
N PRO A 96 -0.08 -10.53 15.89
CA PRO A 96 -1.12 -9.64 16.39
C PRO A 96 -0.55 -8.54 17.28
N GLY A 97 -1.04 -7.30 17.11
CA GLY A 97 -0.59 -6.15 17.89
C GLY A 97 0.71 -5.52 17.41
N THR A 98 1.32 -6.01 16.33
CA THR A 98 2.51 -5.38 15.74
C THR A 98 2.12 -4.11 14.99
N LEU A 99 2.77 -3.01 15.33
CA LEU A 99 2.64 -1.75 14.57
C LEU A 99 3.49 -1.85 13.29
N LEU A 100 2.83 -1.76 12.15
CA LEU A 100 3.50 -1.70 10.85
C LEU A 100 3.88 -0.26 10.51
N GLU A 101 5.15 -0.06 10.17
CA GLU A 101 5.62 1.22 9.67
C GLU A 101 5.23 1.39 8.21
N HIS A 102 4.45 2.44 7.92
CA HIS A 102 3.98 2.74 6.57
C HIS A 102 5.00 3.60 5.81
N VAL A 103 5.46 3.12 4.66
CA VAL A 103 6.49 3.79 3.83
C VAL A 103 5.89 4.58 2.66
N GLY A 104 4.56 4.67 2.59
CA GLY A 104 3.84 5.31 1.49
C GLY A 104 3.44 4.32 0.39
N GLY A 105 2.48 4.74 -0.47
CA GLY A 105 2.03 3.92 -1.60
C GLY A 105 1.39 2.56 -1.24
N GLY A 106 0.86 2.41 -0.02
CA GLY A 106 0.31 1.13 0.45
C GLY A 106 1.38 0.09 0.81
N LEU A 107 2.61 0.55 1.08
CA LEU A 107 3.74 -0.30 1.43
C LEU A 107 4.08 -0.16 2.91
N PHE A 108 4.50 -1.28 3.51
CA PHE A 108 4.91 -1.35 4.91
C PHE A 108 6.29 -1.99 5.03
N LEU A 109 7.04 -1.60 6.05
CA LEU A 109 8.28 -2.29 6.42
C LEU A 109 7.95 -3.65 7.06
N PRO A 110 8.67 -4.73 6.67
CA PRO A 110 8.49 -6.02 7.29
C PRO A 110 8.99 -5.97 8.75
N PRO A 111 8.13 -6.27 9.73
CA PRO A 111 8.55 -6.38 11.12
C PRO A 111 9.31 -7.71 11.36
N ALA A 112 9.97 -7.81 12.49
CA ALA A 112 10.50 -9.09 12.93
C ALA A 112 9.38 -10.07 13.28
N GLY A 113 9.59 -11.36 13.02
CA GLY A 113 8.64 -12.41 13.39
C GLY A 113 7.53 -12.67 12.38
N LEU A 114 7.73 -12.28 11.11
CA LEU A 114 6.85 -12.72 10.03
C LEU A 114 6.81 -14.24 9.94
N THR A 115 5.62 -14.76 9.68
CA THR A 115 5.40 -16.20 9.47
C THR A 115 4.73 -16.43 8.12
N PRO A 116 5.28 -17.34 7.27
CA PRO A 116 4.62 -17.70 6.04
C PRO A 116 3.22 -18.26 6.31
N MET A 117 2.23 -17.74 5.58
CA MET A 117 0.86 -18.21 5.68
C MET A 117 0.65 -19.44 4.82
N ALA A 118 0.06 -20.49 5.40
CA ALA A 118 -0.26 -21.71 4.66
C ALA A 118 -1.28 -21.45 3.54
N ALA A 119 -1.22 -22.22 2.45
CA ALA A 119 -2.04 -21.99 1.26
C ALA A 119 -3.56 -22.06 1.52
N ASP A 120 -3.97 -22.89 2.49
CA ASP A 120 -5.35 -23.06 2.91
C ASP A 120 -5.89 -21.91 3.79
N GLU A 121 -5.00 -21.13 4.38
CA GLU A 121 -5.32 -19.94 5.18
C GLU A 121 -5.37 -18.65 4.34
N ARG A 122 -4.90 -18.69 3.09
CA ARG A 122 -4.85 -17.54 2.18
C ARG A 122 -6.24 -17.28 1.59
N ASP A 123 -6.63 -16.02 1.47
CA ASP A 123 -7.80 -15.59 0.70
C ASP A 123 -7.41 -14.49 -0.28
N VAL A 124 -6.83 -14.89 -1.41
CA VAL A 124 -6.45 -13.97 -2.48
C VAL A 124 -7.64 -13.76 -3.41
N ARG A 125 -8.00 -12.50 -3.67
CA ARG A 125 -9.12 -12.13 -4.53
C ARG A 125 -8.64 -11.27 -5.68
N GLN A 126 -8.63 -11.82 -6.87
CA GLN A 126 -8.33 -11.08 -8.08
C GLN A 126 -9.50 -10.16 -8.47
N GLY A 127 -9.19 -8.98 -9.02
CA GLY A 127 -10.20 -8.01 -9.47
C GLY A 127 -10.77 -7.13 -8.34
N PHE A 128 -10.27 -7.28 -7.12
CA PHE A 128 -10.66 -6.47 -5.98
C PHE A 128 -9.47 -5.64 -5.48
N LEU A 129 -9.72 -4.39 -5.16
CA LEU A 129 -8.80 -3.55 -4.40
C LEU A 129 -9.35 -3.40 -2.98
N GLU A 130 -8.47 -3.45 -2.01
CA GLU A 130 -8.85 -3.17 -0.62
C GLU A 130 -9.13 -1.68 -0.50
N ASP A 131 -10.30 -1.33 0.00
CA ASP A 131 -10.70 0.06 0.17
C ASP A 131 -10.08 0.62 1.46
N SER A 132 -9.87 1.93 1.50
CA SER A 132 -9.34 2.60 2.69
C SER A 132 -10.40 2.58 3.80
N ASN A 133 -10.01 2.22 5.02
CA ASN A 133 -10.87 2.35 6.19
C ASN A 133 -11.00 3.81 6.69
N VAL A 134 -10.28 4.75 6.06
CA VAL A 134 -10.36 6.18 6.37
C VAL A 134 -11.34 6.85 5.43
N THR A 135 -12.42 7.40 5.97
CA THR A 135 -13.35 8.22 5.19
C THR A 135 -12.77 9.62 4.98
N PRO A 136 -12.64 10.09 3.72
CA PRO A 136 -12.08 11.42 3.43
C PRO A 136 -12.82 12.54 4.15
N VAL A 137 -14.12 12.38 4.38
CA VAL A 137 -14.96 13.37 5.07
C VAL A 137 -14.56 13.51 6.55
N SER A 138 -14.33 12.41 7.26
CA SER A 138 -13.90 12.46 8.67
C SER A 138 -12.51 13.07 8.80
N ALA A 139 -11.58 12.73 7.92
CA ALA A 139 -10.25 13.33 7.89
C ALA A 139 -10.29 14.85 7.63
N LEU A 140 -11.17 15.32 6.75
CA LEU A 140 -11.39 16.75 6.52
C LEU A 140 -11.96 17.46 7.77
N VAL A 141 -12.91 16.85 8.46
CA VAL A 141 -13.48 17.40 9.69
C VAL A 141 -12.41 17.50 10.79
N GLU A 142 -11.59 16.47 10.96
CA GLU A 142 -10.46 16.51 11.89
C GLU A 142 -9.46 17.61 11.53
N MET A 143 -9.11 17.76 10.25
CA MET A 143 -8.21 18.83 9.78
C MET A 143 -8.79 20.22 10.11
N ILE A 144 -10.08 20.44 9.86
CA ILE A 144 -10.75 21.70 10.21
C ILE A 144 -10.70 21.94 11.72
N SER A 145 -10.91 20.91 12.54
CA SER A 145 -10.87 21.04 14.00
C SER A 145 -9.47 21.44 14.48
N VAL A 146 -8.42 20.82 13.95
CA VAL A 146 -7.02 21.16 14.23
C VAL A 146 -6.70 22.60 13.78
N GLN A 147 -7.12 23.01 12.59
CA GLN A 147 -6.93 24.38 12.10
C GLN A 147 -7.60 25.41 13.01
N ARG A 148 -8.84 25.13 13.47
CA ARG A 148 -9.53 26.00 14.43
C ARG A 148 -8.81 26.07 15.78
N ALA A 149 -8.33 24.95 16.29
CA ALA A 149 -7.55 24.91 17.52
C ALA A 149 -6.28 25.75 17.39
N TYR A 150 -5.56 25.62 16.29
CA TYR A 150 -4.36 26.40 16.00
C TYR A 150 -4.66 27.90 15.91
N ALA A 151 -5.73 28.29 15.19
CA ALA A 151 -6.14 29.69 15.09
C ALA A 151 -6.53 30.30 16.46
N ASN A 152 -7.19 29.50 17.32
CA ASN A 152 -7.50 29.93 18.69
C ASN A 152 -6.26 30.16 19.53
N VAL A 153 -5.25 29.26 19.47
CA VAL A 153 -3.97 29.44 20.15
C VAL A 153 -3.24 30.67 19.65
N GLN A 154 -3.19 30.92 18.35
CA GLN A 154 -2.59 32.13 17.81
C GLN A 154 -3.30 33.39 18.32
N LYS A 155 -4.64 33.37 18.38
CA LYS A 155 -5.42 34.52 18.89
C LYS A 155 -5.10 34.78 20.38
N VAL A 156 -4.97 33.74 21.19
CA VAL A 156 -4.58 33.87 22.59
C VAL A 156 -3.17 34.45 22.71
N MET A 157 -2.22 34.00 21.90
CA MET A 157 -0.85 34.55 21.92
C MET A 157 -0.82 36.04 21.56
N THR A 158 -1.50 36.42 20.49
CA THR A 158 -1.59 37.84 20.07
C THR A 158 -2.27 38.70 21.11
N THR A 159 -3.30 38.18 21.79
CA THR A 159 -3.98 38.92 22.89
C THR A 159 -3.06 39.10 24.10
N LEU A 160 -2.28 38.08 24.46
CA LEU A 160 -1.31 38.15 25.52
C LEU A 160 -0.17 39.13 25.20
N ASP A 161 0.30 39.13 23.96
CA ASP A 161 1.34 40.09 23.53
C ASP A 161 0.82 41.53 23.53
N ALA A 162 -0.42 41.74 23.10
CA ALA A 162 -1.08 43.08 23.20
C ALA A 162 -1.25 43.51 24.65
N ALA A 163 -1.68 42.62 25.55
CA ALA A 163 -1.80 42.93 26.99
C ALA A 163 -0.44 43.27 27.64
N ARG A 164 0.62 42.52 27.26
CA ARG A 164 2.00 42.84 27.71
C ARG A 164 2.48 44.20 27.21
N GLY A 165 2.21 44.51 25.94
CA GLY A 165 2.54 45.78 25.32
C GLY A 165 1.87 46.96 26.03
N THR A 166 0.59 46.88 26.40
CA THR A 166 -0.13 47.90 27.18
C THR A 166 0.44 48.04 28.56
N THR A 167 0.74 46.95 29.27
CA THR A 167 1.32 46.99 30.61
C THR A 167 2.68 47.69 30.62
N VAL A 168 3.54 47.39 29.64
CA VAL A 168 4.87 48.04 29.53
C VAL A 168 4.74 49.52 29.24
N THR A 169 3.75 49.95 28.43
CA THR A 169 3.54 51.35 28.08
C THR A 169 2.96 52.15 29.25
N ASP A 170 2.09 51.56 30.07
CA ASP A 170 1.49 52.23 31.24
C ASP A 170 2.47 52.36 32.42
N ILE A 171 3.34 51.37 32.63
CA ILE A 171 4.39 51.43 33.68
C ILE A 171 5.54 52.38 33.28
N GLY A 172 5.79 52.53 31.98
CA GLY A 172 6.89 53.39 31.48
C GLY A 172 6.56 54.86 31.28
N ARG A 173 5.37 55.36 31.67
CA ARG A 173 5.06 56.78 31.63
C ARG A 173 5.59 57.48 32.87
N PRO A 174 6.57 58.39 32.75
CA PRO A 174 6.96 59.23 33.84
C PRO A 174 5.83 60.20 34.21
N VAL A 175 5.57 60.36 35.49
CA VAL A 175 4.64 61.34 36.06
C VAL A 175 5.17 62.78 35.85
#